data_118732a69d1232642281233048197581
#
_entry.id   118732a69d1232642281233048197581
#
_cell.length_a   1.000
_cell.length_b   1.000
_cell.length_c   1.000
_cell.angle_alpha   90.00
_cell.angle_beta   90.00
_cell.angle_gamma   90.00
#
_symmetry.space_group_name_H-M   'P 1'
#
loop_
_entity.id
_entity.type
_entity.pdbx_description
1 polymer ?
#
loop_
_entity_poly.entity_id
_entity_poly.type
_entity_poly.pdbx_seq_one_letter_code
_entity_poly.pdbx_strand_id
1 'polypeptide(L)'
;MVDDDKVCLTNINRQIIATRKTVGKYKVDVMKERILEINPDADVEVRKCFYLPENAHEFPFEEYSYVVDAVDTVTAKIEIIMRAKAAEIPVISCMGAGNKLDASAFQVADIYKTKMCPLAKVMRRELKARGVKKLKVVYSEEKAMVWRSCVTWWNAITDRSISSRAKEASGWMLP
;
A
#
# COMPACT_ATOMS: atom_id res chain seq x y z
N MET A 1 -9.32 -3.54 11.00
CA MET A 1 -8.04 -3.31 10.27
C MET A 1 -6.96 -4.22 10.83
N VAL A 2 -6.03 -4.69 9.98
CA VAL A 2 -4.98 -5.64 10.37
C VAL A 2 -3.64 -5.13 9.84
N ASP A 3 -2.66 -4.93 10.70
CA ASP A 3 -1.27 -4.55 10.39
C ASP A 3 -0.43 -4.69 11.67
N ASP A 4 0.73 -5.30 11.62
CA ASP A 4 1.64 -5.48 12.76
C ASP A 4 2.73 -4.41 12.83
N ASP A 5 2.82 -3.56 11.82
CA ASP A 5 3.85 -2.55 11.71
C ASP A 5 3.64 -1.35 12.66
N LYS A 6 4.75 -0.78 13.04
CA LYS A 6 4.82 0.56 13.64
C LYS A 6 5.15 1.61 12.59
N VAL A 7 4.69 2.83 12.82
CA VAL A 7 5.07 3.98 12.00
C VAL A 7 6.58 4.22 12.12
N CYS A 8 7.28 4.18 11.00
CA CYS A 8 8.71 4.48 10.91
C CYS A 8 8.95 5.88 10.35
N LEU A 9 10.09 6.48 10.66
CA LEU A 9 10.48 7.78 10.13
C LEU A 9 10.44 7.82 8.59
N THR A 10 10.84 6.73 7.95
CA THR A 10 10.84 6.57 6.49
C THR A 10 9.44 6.47 5.88
N ASN A 11 8.38 6.36 6.68
CA ASN A 11 7.00 6.34 6.18
C ASN A 11 6.44 7.75 5.94
N ILE A 12 7.04 8.79 6.55
CA ILE A 12 6.54 10.19 6.50
C ILE A 12 6.43 10.71 5.07
N ASN A 13 7.26 10.22 4.17
CA ASN A 13 7.26 10.67 2.77
C ASN A 13 6.04 10.22 1.94
N ARG A 14 5.21 9.27 2.44
CA ARG A 14 4.12 8.69 1.63
C ARG A 14 2.88 8.24 2.41
N GLN A 15 2.96 8.07 3.73
CA GLN A 15 1.84 7.59 4.53
C GLN A 15 1.22 8.73 5.32
N ILE A 16 -0.07 8.99 5.08
CA ILE A 16 -0.80 10.11 5.70
C ILE A 16 -0.83 10.05 7.22
N ILE A 17 -0.76 8.84 7.81
CA ILE A 17 -0.74 8.63 9.26
C ILE A 17 0.66 8.82 9.87
N ALA A 18 1.71 8.88 9.03
CA ALA A 18 3.07 8.97 9.47
C ALA A 18 3.47 10.44 9.66
N THR A 19 3.68 10.82 10.89
CA THR A 19 4.18 12.14 11.31
C THR A 19 5.27 11.96 12.36
N ARG A 20 6.02 13.02 12.68
CA ARG A 20 6.99 12.98 13.80
C ARG A 20 6.35 12.59 15.13
N LYS A 21 5.05 12.91 15.33
CA LYS A 21 4.32 12.60 16.57
C LYS A 21 3.83 11.13 16.63
N THR A 22 3.72 10.47 15.48
CA THR A 22 3.19 9.11 15.40
C THR A 22 4.27 8.04 15.20
N VAL A 23 5.52 8.43 14.92
CA VAL A 23 6.66 7.49 14.84
C VAL A 23 6.75 6.64 16.09
N GLY A 24 6.86 5.30 15.92
CA GLY A 24 6.92 4.31 16.98
C GLY A 24 5.56 3.77 17.46
N LYS A 25 4.45 4.43 17.13
CA LYS A 25 3.09 3.91 17.40
C LYS A 25 2.70 2.85 16.35
N TYR A 26 1.81 1.92 16.70
CA TYR A 26 1.27 0.97 15.73
C TYR A 26 0.45 1.69 14.65
N LYS A 27 0.62 1.31 13.39
CA LYS A 27 -0.10 1.92 12.26
C LYS A 27 -1.62 1.81 12.41
N VAL A 28 -2.11 0.66 12.87
CA VAL A 28 -3.54 0.42 13.08
C VAL A 28 -4.14 1.32 14.15
N ASP A 29 -3.40 1.59 15.24
CA ASP A 29 -3.87 2.49 16.30
C ASP A 29 -3.97 3.93 15.78
N VAL A 30 -2.94 4.41 15.08
CA VAL A 30 -2.93 5.76 14.51
C VAL A 30 -4.02 5.92 13.46
N MET A 31 -4.26 4.90 12.64
CA MET A 31 -5.33 4.93 11.66
C MET A 31 -6.72 4.89 12.34
N LYS A 32 -6.88 4.13 13.42
CA LYS A 32 -8.11 4.13 14.22
C LYS A 32 -8.39 5.52 14.79
N GLU A 33 -7.40 6.15 15.43
CA GLU A 33 -7.51 7.53 15.91
C GLU A 33 -7.98 8.46 14.79
N ARG A 34 -7.35 8.35 13.60
CA ARG A 34 -7.68 9.19 12.45
C ARG A 34 -9.09 8.97 11.91
N ILE A 35 -9.58 7.73 11.89
CA ILE A 35 -10.95 7.42 11.45
C ILE A 35 -11.96 8.03 12.42
N LEU A 36 -11.74 7.90 13.73
CA LEU A 36 -12.62 8.43 14.75
C LEU A 36 -12.61 9.97 14.81
N GLU A 37 -11.52 10.63 14.39
CA GLU A 37 -11.50 12.09 14.19
C GLU A 37 -12.42 12.52 13.02
N ILE A 38 -12.58 11.66 12.00
CA ILE A 38 -13.41 11.94 10.81
C ILE A 38 -14.88 11.53 11.05
N ASN A 39 -15.07 10.35 11.61
CA ASN A 39 -16.37 9.80 11.95
C ASN A 39 -16.34 9.20 13.37
N PRO A 40 -16.77 9.97 14.39
CA PRO A 40 -16.75 9.53 15.77
C PRO A 40 -17.64 8.30 16.05
N ASP A 41 -18.66 8.07 15.22
CA ASP A 41 -19.61 6.96 15.38
C ASP A 41 -19.12 5.68 14.69
N ALA A 42 -17.95 5.68 14.08
CA ALA A 42 -17.40 4.49 13.43
C ALA A 42 -16.99 3.44 14.46
N ASP A 43 -17.47 2.22 14.33
CA ASP A 43 -16.90 1.08 15.04
C ASP A 43 -15.64 0.59 14.32
N VAL A 44 -14.50 0.67 15.00
CA VAL A 44 -13.20 0.38 14.42
C VAL A 44 -12.46 -0.69 15.23
N GLU A 45 -12.47 -1.91 14.74
CA GLU A 45 -11.65 -3.00 15.27
C GLU A 45 -10.25 -2.96 14.66
N VAL A 46 -9.23 -3.21 15.49
CA VAL A 46 -7.82 -3.28 15.07
C VAL A 46 -7.17 -4.56 15.57
N ARG A 47 -6.36 -5.21 14.72
CA ARG A 47 -5.58 -6.39 15.06
C ARG A 47 -4.12 -6.13 14.72
N LYS A 48 -3.25 -6.24 15.72
CA LYS A 48 -1.80 -6.00 15.62
C LYS A 48 -1.10 -7.34 15.33
N CYS A 49 -1.34 -7.87 14.17
CA CYS A 49 -0.75 -9.13 13.74
C CYS A 49 -0.42 -9.12 12.25
N PHE A 50 0.56 -9.93 11.89
CA PHE A 50 0.83 -10.22 10.50
C PHE A 50 -0.19 -11.23 9.99
N TYR A 51 -0.85 -10.94 8.86
CA TYR A 51 -1.80 -11.86 8.26
C TYR A 51 -1.06 -12.97 7.49
N LEU A 52 -1.27 -14.20 7.88
CA LEU A 52 -0.67 -15.41 7.30
C LEU A 52 -1.75 -16.46 7.04
N PRO A 53 -1.51 -17.45 6.16
CA PRO A 53 -2.42 -18.58 5.97
C PRO A 53 -2.72 -19.33 7.28
N GLU A 54 -1.75 -19.39 8.21
CA GLU A 54 -1.85 -20.10 9.48
C GLU A 54 -2.87 -19.47 10.42
N ASN A 55 -2.98 -18.14 10.45
CA ASN A 55 -3.92 -17.41 11.31
C ASN A 55 -5.15 -16.88 10.55
N ALA A 56 -5.25 -17.17 9.26
CA ALA A 56 -6.34 -16.68 8.42
C ALA A 56 -7.73 -17.16 8.87
N HIS A 57 -7.79 -18.29 9.60
CA HIS A 57 -9.02 -18.85 10.18
C HIS A 57 -9.60 -18.00 11.33
N GLU A 58 -8.81 -17.10 11.92
CA GLU A 58 -9.25 -16.18 12.97
C GLU A 58 -10.06 -15.00 12.44
N PHE A 59 -10.15 -14.85 11.12
CA PHE A 59 -10.84 -13.75 10.47
C PHE A 59 -12.15 -14.24 9.85
N PRO A 60 -13.31 -13.80 10.37
CA PRO A 60 -14.62 -14.26 9.92
C PRO A 60 -15.00 -13.57 8.60
N PHE A 61 -14.47 -14.06 7.47
CA PHE A 61 -14.72 -13.46 6.16
C PHE A 61 -16.21 -13.38 5.84
N GLU A 62 -17.00 -14.33 6.30
CA GLU A 62 -18.46 -14.42 6.08
C GLU A 62 -19.23 -13.24 6.68
N GLU A 63 -18.65 -12.55 7.66
CA GLU A 63 -19.26 -11.39 8.33
C GLU A 63 -18.93 -10.07 7.62
N TYR A 64 -18.00 -10.07 6.66
CA TYR A 64 -17.56 -8.84 6.01
C TYR A 64 -18.41 -8.52 4.78
N SER A 65 -18.82 -7.26 4.62
CA SER A 65 -19.48 -6.79 3.40
C SER A 65 -18.52 -6.52 2.25
N TYR A 66 -17.25 -6.27 2.55
CA TYR A 66 -16.22 -5.96 1.57
C TYR A 66 -14.81 -6.17 2.14
N VAL A 67 -13.90 -6.65 1.32
CA VAL A 67 -12.49 -6.85 1.70
C VAL A 67 -11.58 -5.95 0.86
N VAL A 68 -10.68 -5.22 1.53
CA VAL A 68 -9.62 -4.45 0.89
C VAL A 68 -8.28 -5.11 1.22
N ASP A 69 -7.66 -5.70 0.20
CA ASP A 69 -6.32 -6.28 0.31
C ASP A 69 -5.27 -5.23 -0.06
N ALA A 70 -4.52 -4.76 0.93
CA ALA A 70 -3.42 -3.82 0.77
C ALA A 70 -2.10 -4.35 1.37
N VAL A 71 -2.00 -5.69 1.57
CA VAL A 71 -0.77 -6.31 2.08
C VAL A 71 0.30 -6.42 0.97
N ASP A 72 1.57 -6.50 1.36
CA ASP A 72 2.68 -6.54 0.40
C ASP A 72 3.08 -7.97 -0.02
N THR A 73 2.82 -8.98 0.82
CA THR A 73 3.24 -10.35 0.57
C THR A 73 2.29 -11.09 -0.37
N VAL A 74 2.84 -11.74 -1.39
CA VAL A 74 2.06 -12.50 -2.39
C VAL A 74 1.23 -13.62 -1.74
N THR A 75 1.80 -14.33 -0.78
CA THR A 75 1.12 -15.44 -0.09
C THR A 75 -0.12 -14.95 0.65
N ALA A 76 0.01 -13.88 1.44
CA ALA A 76 -1.12 -13.29 2.16
C ALA A 76 -2.18 -12.75 1.20
N LYS A 77 -1.78 -12.07 0.11
CA LYS A 77 -2.72 -11.61 -0.93
C LYS A 77 -3.56 -12.75 -1.50
N ILE A 78 -2.89 -13.85 -1.86
CA ILE A 78 -3.58 -15.01 -2.43
C ILE A 78 -4.56 -15.58 -1.42
N GLU A 79 -4.16 -15.76 -0.16
CA GLU A 79 -5.03 -16.30 0.90
C GLU A 79 -6.26 -15.41 1.13
N ILE A 80 -6.07 -14.09 1.27
CA ILE A 80 -7.17 -13.12 1.41
C ILE A 80 -8.15 -13.24 0.24
N ILE A 81 -7.63 -13.25 -0.99
CA ILE A 81 -8.46 -13.32 -2.19
C ILE A 81 -9.22 -14.64 -2.26
N MET A 82 -8.57 -15.76 -1.96
CA MET A 82 -9.20 -17.09 -2.01
C MET A 82 -10.30 -17.21 -0.95
N ARG A 83 -10.07 -16.73 0.28
CA ARG A 83 -11.09 -16.72 1.34
C ARG A 83 -12.27 -15.81 1.01
N ALA A 84 -12.00 -14.59 0.56
CA ALA A 84 -13.06 -13.68 0.13
C ALA A 84 -13.89 -14.28 -1.01
N LYS A 85 -13.25 -15.02 -1.95
CA LYS A 85 -13.97 -15.72 -3.03
C LYS A 85 -14.78 -16.91 -2.53
N ALA A 86 -14.27 -17.68 -1.57
CA ALA A 86 -14.98 -18.79 -0.97
C ALA A 86 -16.21 -18.34 -0.17
N ALA A 87 -16.10 -17.20 0.51
CA ALA A 87 -17.20 -16.55 1.23
C ALA A 87 -18.13 -15.70 0.33
N GLU A 88 -17.85 -15.65 -0.99
CA GLU A 88 -18.59 -14.81 -1.97
C GLU A 88 -18.59 -13.31 -1.66
N ILE A 89 -17.58 -12.83 -0.90
CA ILE A 89 -17.45 -11.43 -0.52
C ILE A 89 -16.69 -10.63 -1.59
N PRO A 90 -17.17 -9.43 -1.95
CA PRO A 90 -16.45 -8.54 -2.85
C PRO A 90 -15.08 -8.18 -2.29
N VAL A 91 -14.05 -8.27 -3.15
CA VAL A 91 -12.67 -7.94 -2.77
C VAL A 91 -12.02 -7.04 -3.81
N ILE A 92 -11.25 -6.07 -3.35
CA ILE A 92 -10.33 -5.27 -4.16
C ILE A 92 -8.90 -5.44 -3.64
N SER A 93 -7.96 -5.68 -4.55
CA SER A 93 -6.56 -5.90 -4.19
C SER A 93 -5.67 -4.81 -4.75
N CYS A 94 -4.88 -4.17 -3.90
CA CYS A 94 -3.90 -3.16 -4.30
C CYS A 94 -2.64 -3.83 -4.82
N MET A 95 -2.20 -3.42 -6.01
CA MET A 95 -0.94 -3.90 -6.60
C MET A 95 0.24 -3.01 -6.17
N GLY A 96 1.44 -3.30 -6.68
CA GLY A 96 2.64 -2.57 -6.31
C GLY A 96 2.60 -1.09 -6.73
N ALA A 97 2.84 -0.21 -5.76
CA ALA A 97 2.90 1.24 -5.94
C ALA A 97 4.33 1.81 -5.76
N GLY A 98 5.31 0.98 -5.44
CA GLY A 98 6.69 1.41 -5.23
C GLY A 98 7.33 2.01 -6.48
N ASN A 99 8.09 3.11 -6.29
CA ASN A 99 8.82 3.84 -7.34
C ASN A 99 7.92 4.39 -8.46
N LYS A 100 6.67 4.74 -8.12
CA LYS A 100 5.71 5.44 -9.00
C LYS A 100 5.48 6.84 -8.48
N LEU A 101 5.52 7.82 -9.35
CA LEU A 101 5.44 9.24 -9.01
C LEU A 101 4.10 9.88 -9.38
N ASP A 102 3.46 9.36 -10.41
CA ASP A 102 2.19 9.90 -10.88
C ASP A 102 1.02 9.21 -10.16
N ALA A 103 0.47 9.89 -9.15
CA ALA A 103 -0.70 9.42 -8.45
C ALA A 103 -1.96 9.35 -9.33
N SER A 104 -2.04 10.15 -10.40
CA SER A 104 -3.17 10.16 -11.33
C SER A 104 -3.19 8.95 -12.27
N ALA A 105 -2.05 8.27 -12.43
CA ALA A 105 -1.92 7.06 -13.25
C ALA A 105 -2.47 5.79 -12.57
N PHE A 106 -2.91 5.88 -11.31
CA PHE A 106 -3.58 4.75 -10.66
C PHE A 106 -5.01 4.58 -11.17
N GLN A 107 -5.35 3.34 -11.46
CA GLN A 107 -6.66 2.98 -11.99
C GLN A 107 -7.19 1.68 -11.39
N VAL A 108 -8.51 1.53 -11.45
CA VAL A 108 -9.21 0.30 -11.06
C VAL A 108 -9.49 -0.53 -12.31
N ALA A 109 -9.06 -1.78 -12.31
CA ALA A 109 -9.29 -2.70 -13.44
C ALA A 109 -9.48 -4.14 -12.96
N ASP A 110 -9.82 -5.02 -13.91
CA ASP A 110 -9.70 -6.46 -13.69
C ASP A 110 -8.23 -6.87 -13.75
N ILE A 111 -7.80 -7.78 -12.88
CA ILE A 111 -6.41 -8.26 -12.81
C ILE A 111 -5.89 -8.75 -14.18
N TYR A 112 -6.75 -9.38 -14.99
CA TYR A 112 -6.38 -9.91 -16.30
C TYR A 112 -6.25 -8.84 -17.38
N LYS A 113 -6.70 -7.61 -17.12
CA LYS A 113 -6.52 -6.45 -18.00
C LYS A 113 -5.32 -5.58 -17.65
N THR A 114 -4.62 -5.89 -16.53
CA THR A 114 -3.50 -5.09 -16.06
C THR A 114 -2.25 -5.25 -16.92
N LYS A 115 -1.46 -4.19 -17.04
CA LYS A 115 -0.19 -4.12 -17.78
C LYS A 115 0.92 -3.55 -16.87
N MET A 116 2.16 -3.65 -17.28
CA MET A 116 3.34 -2.98 -16.71
C MET A 116 3.65 -3.26 -15.23
N CYS A 117 2.76 -3.83 -14.43
CA CYS A 117 2.98 -4.08 -13.01
C CYS A 117 3.55 -5.50 -12.79
N PRO A 118 4.79 -5.66 -12.24
CA PRO A 118 5.39 -6.97 -11.98
C PRO A 118 4.59 -7.81 -10.98
N LEU A 119 4.09 -7.19 -9.90
CA LEU A 119 3.27 -7.88 -8.90
C LEU A 119 1.97 -8.40 -9.54
N ALA A 120 1.28 -7.59 -10.34
CA ALA A 120 0.09 -8.02 -11.04
C ALA A 120 0.37 -9.19 -12.01
N LYS A 121 1.55 -9.25 -12.63
CA LYS A 121 1.97 -10.39 -13.47
C LYS A 121 2.07 -11.69 -12.65
N VAL A 122 2.67 -11.63 -11.48
CA VAL A 122 2.76 -12.79 -10.56
C VAL A 122 1.37 -13.20 -10.10
N MET A 123 0.57 -12.24 -9.61
CA MET A 123 -0.79 -12.50 -9.13
C MET A 123 -1.69 -13.12 -10.20
N ARG A 124 -1.62 -12.65 -11.46
CA ARG A 124 -2.37 -13.25 -12.58
C ARG A 124 -2.05 -14.73 -12.75
N ARG A 125 -0.77 -15.09 -12.71
CA ARG A 125 -0.33 -16.49 -12.85
C ARG A 125 -0.88 -17.35 -11.72
N GLU A 126 -0.68 -16.91 -10.49
CA GLU A 126 -1.07 -17.65 -9.29
C GLU A 126 -2.60 -17.80 -9.16
N LEU A 127 -3.33 -16.73 -9.43
CA LEU A 127 -4.80 -16.72 -9.37
C LEU A 127 -5.44 -17.53 -10.50
N LYS A 128 -4.85 -17.51 -11.71
CA LYS A 128 -5.30 -18.34 -12.82
C LYS A 128 -5.16 -19.83 -12.51
N ALA A 129 -4.03 -20.23 -11.91
CA ALA A 129 -3.79 -21.61 -11.49
C ALA A 129 -4.82 -22.09 -10.44
N ARG A 130 -5.38 -21.15 -9.64
CA ARG A 130 -6.41 -21.42 -8.61
C ARG A 130 -7.84 -21.20 -9.10
N GLY A 131 -8.04 -21.01 -10.41
CA GLY A 131 -9.37 -20.90 -11.00
C GLY A 131 -10.08 -19.55 -10.78
N VAL A 132 -9.40 -18.52 -10.29
CA VAL A 132 -9.98 -17.18 -10.12
C VAL A 132 -10.13 -16.52 -11.49
N LYS A 133 -11.38 -16.30 -11.93
CA LYS A 133 -11.71 -15.77 -13.27
C LYS A 133 -11.72 -14.25 -13.34
N LYS A 134 -11.90 -13.56 -12.21
CA LYS A 134 -12.04 -12.10 -12.13
C LYS A 134 -11.60 -11.60 -10.76
N LEU A 135 -10.85 -10.51 -10.74
CA LEU A 135 -10.48 -9.81 -9.51
C LEU A 135 -10.35 -8.31 -9.80
N LYS A 136 -11.03 -7.49 -8.99
CA LYS A 136 -10.86 -6.04 -9.02
C LYS A 136 -9.53 -5.67 -8.36
N VAL A 137 -8.72 -4.86 -9.04
CA VAL A 137 -7.43 -4.40 -8.53
C VAL A 137 -7.24 -2.91 -8.74
N VAL A 138 -6.43 -2.31 -7.85
CA VAL A 138 -5.87 -0.96 -8.04
C VAL A 138 -4.43 -1.13 -8.48
N TYR A 139 -4.05 -0.51 -9.60
CA TYR A 139 -2.69 -0.59 -10.13
C TYR A 139 -2.36 0.66 -10.95
N SER A 140 -1.09 0.83 -11.31
CA SER A 140 -0.64 1.90 -12.22
C SER A 140 0.14 1.31 -13.39
N GLU A 141 -0.07 1.86 -14.58
CA GLU A 141 0.69 1.53 -15.79
C GLU A 141 2.02 2.28 -15.90
N GLU A 142 2.28 3.19 -14.97
CA GLU A 142 3.56 3.89 -14.91
C GLU A 142 4.72 2.89 -14.77
N LYS A 143 5.78 3.10 -15.55
CA LYS A 143 7.05 2.38 -15.33
C LYS A 143 7.63 2.75 -13.98
N ALA A 144 7.91 1.75 -13.14
CA ALA A 144 8.64 2.00 -11.91
C ALA A 144 10.02 2.61 -12.24
N MET A 145 10.38 3.69 -11.55
CA MET A 145 11.70 4.30 -11.70
C MET A 145 12.79 3.33 -11.23
N VAL A 146 13.82 3.16 -12.05
CA VAL A 146 14.98 2.34 -11.71
C VAL A 146 15.95 3.18 -10.87
N TRP A 147 16.41 2.64 -9.74
CA TRP A 147 17.31 3.30 -8.78
C TRP A 147 18.59 3.91 -9.37
N ARG A 148 18.99 3.57 -10.60
CA ARG A 148 20.11 4.24 -11.28
C ARG A 148 19.89 5.75 -11.44
N SER A 149 18.67 6.21 -11.49
CA SER A 149 18.34 7.64 -11.55
C SER A 149 18.34 8.33 -10.18
N CYS A 150 18.17 7.60 -9.07
CA CYS A 150 18.29 8.17 -7.73
C CYS A 150 19.72 8.53 -7.34
N VAL A 151 20.72 7.78 -7.80
CA VAL A 151 22.14 8.13 -7.58
C VAL A 151 22.50 9.40 -8.34
N THR A 152 22.01 9.57 -9.55
CA THR A 152 22.16 10.81 -10.31
C THR A 152 21.40 11.98 -9.67
N TRP A 153 20.21 11.74 -9.12
CA TRP A 153 19.44 12.77 -8.41
C TRP A 153 20.09 13.15 -7.08
N TRP A 154 20.57 12.18 -6.30
CA TRP A 154 21.36 12.42 -5.08
C TRP A 154 22.64 13.18 -5.38
N ASN A 155 23.39 12.80 -6.42
CA ASN A 155 24.59 13.50 -6.86
C ASN A 155 24.28 14.90 -7.36
N ALA A 156 23.14 15.13 -8.03
CA ALA A 156 22.70 16.45 -8.45
C ALA A 156 22.30 17.35 -7.25
N ILE A 157 21.75 16.79 -6.17
CA ILE A 157 21.44 17.53 -4.93
C ILE A 157 22.71 17.82 -4.12
N THR A 158 23.68 16.93 -4.15
CA THR A 158 24.96 17.07 -3.43
C THR A 158 25.98 17.88 -4.21
N ASP A 159 25.74 18.16 -5.49
CA ASP A 159 26.56 19.07 -6.28
C ASP A 159 26.34 20.51 -5.76
N ARG A 160 27.39 21.08 -5.15
CA ARG A 160 27.37 22.42 -4.54
C ARG A 160 26.95 23.52 -5.49
N SER A 161 27.11 23.35 -6.80
CA SER A 161 26.71 24.31 -7.83
C SER A 161 25.18 24.39 -8.02
N ILE A 162 24.45 23.31 -7.70
CA ILE A 162 22.98 23.25 -7.76
C ILE A 162 22.37 23.63 -6.40
N SER A 163 23.05 23.31 -5.31
CA SER A 163 22.62 23.59 -3.92
C SER A 163 22.44 25.09 -3.64
N SER A 164 23.27 25.98 -4.25
CA SER A 164 23.11 27.42 -4.09
C SER A 164 21.84 27.95 -4.77
N ARG A 165 21.50 27.48 -5.97
CA ARG A 165 20.28 27.92 -6.69
C ARG A 165 18.99 27.37 -6.09
N ALA A 166 19.02 26.16 -5.52
CA ALA A 166 17.86 25.58 -4.83
C ALA A 166 17.54 26.28 -3.50
N LYS A 167 18.56 26.80 -2.79
CA LYS A 167 18.40 27.59 -1.57
C LYS A 167 17.78 28.97 -1.83
N GLU A 168 18.09 29.59 -2.96
CA GLU A 168 17.50 30.87 -3.36
C GLU A 168 16.05 30.71 -3.83
N ALA A 169 15.67 29.56 -4.42
CA ALA A 169 14.34 29.32 -4.94
C ALA A 169 13.32 28.83 -3.91
N SER A 170 13.77 28.20 -2.80
CA SER A 170 12.85 27.50 -1.90
C SER A 170 12.53 28.21 -0.60
N GLY A 171 13.18 29.27 -0.18
CA GLY A 171 12.85 30.01 1.06
C GLY A 171 12.57 29.16 2.33
N TRP A 172 12.77 27.84 2.25
CA TRP A 172 12.47 26.88 3.30
C TRP A 172 13.77 26.37 3.93
N MET A 173 14.22 27.09 4.94
CA MET A 173 15.17 26.54 5.90
C MET A 173 14.42 25.77 6.97
N LEU A 174 14.67 24.48 7.07
CA LEU A 174 14.44 23.75 8.32
C LEU A 174 15.75 23.73 9.09
N PRO A 175 15.73 23.97 10.41
CA PRO A 175 16.90 23.90 11.28
C PRO A 175 17.43 22.48 11.40
#